data_926f5a3196cd1d0ba7c61e6579bc4fc4
#
_entry.id   926f5a3196cd1d0ba7c61e6579bc4fc4
#
_cell.length_a   1.000
_cell.length_b   1.000
_cell.length_c   1.000
_cell.angle_alpha   90.00
_cell.angle_beta   90.00
_cell.angle_gamma   90.00
#
_symmetry.space_group_name_H-M   'P 1'
#
loop_
_entity.id
_entity.type
_entity.pdbx_description
1 polymer ?
#
loop_
_entity_poly.entity_id
_entity_poly.type
_entity_poly.pdbx_seq_one_letter_code
_entity_poly.pdbx_strand_id
1 'polypeptide(L)'
;MPTQIPDPVALTQDLIRFNTVNPPGDEDQVCNYLAGMLEAAGFECRKIEFAPRRMSLVAKIGACNTAQPSICFTGHVDVVPLGSRPWTHGPFEGVVSEGKLFGRGSSDMKSGVAAFVVAAMKVAKQAKAGAGVSLIITAGEETGCEGAFDIAANEEILKFLGPAGCFVVAEPTANEPLLGHKGAYWLKASTEGITAHGSMPERGDNAFYKLAKAALTLEQFQFDTPPHPLMGQGTLNVGTAKAGLNINSVPDGAEMTLDIRTVAGQSHPHIYGCLCKALGPVVKLDTIIDIEGVYTPANDPWMAKVFGYCEKTNGVRPIEKTVSYFTDASALKPAIGNPPTVILGPGQPEMAHQTDEFCYVDKIVDATKLFEDLIIDWQQTK
;
A
#
# COMPACT_ATOMS: atom_id res chain seq x y z
N MET A 1 -7.65 26.81 23.98
CA MET A 1 -6.43 27.43 23.41
C MET A 1 -6.46 27.08 21.92
N PRO A 2 -5.97 27.91 20.99
CA PRO A 2 -5.84 27.49 19.61
C PRO A 2 -4.88 26.29 19.56
N THR A 3 -5.31 25.23 18.87
CA THR A 3 -4.49 24.04 18.68
C THR A 3 -3.22 24.43 17.95
N GLN A 4 -2.06 24.21 18.55
CA GLN A 4 -0.79 24.47 17.90
C GLN A 4 -0.59 23.41 16.82
N ILE A 5 -0.52 23.84 15.56
CA ILE A 5 -0.23 22.93 14.44
C ILE A 5 1.26 22.61 14.49
N PRO A 6 1.65 21.34 14.51
CA PRO A 6 3.06 20.97 14.61
C PRO A 6 3.82 21.27 13.32
N ASP A 7 5.13 21.39 13.43
CA ASP A 7 6.03 21.32 12.28
C ASP A 7 6.01 19.89 11.70
N PRO A 8 5.93 19.69 10.38
CA PRO A 8 5.81 18.36 9.79
C PRO A 8 7.04 17.47 10.03
N VAL A 9 8.23 18.05 10.13
CA VAL A 9 9.45 17.31 10.46
C VAL A 9 9.42 16.85 11.92
N ALA A 10 9.02 17.73 12.83
CA ALA A 10 8.86 17.37 14.23
C ALA A 10 7.80 16.29 14.43
N LEU A 11 6.67 16.39 13.73
CA LEU A 11 5.66 15.32 13.77
C LEU A 11 6.20 14.00 13.21
N THR A 12 6.97 14.03 12.12
CA THR A 12 7.62 12.82 11.58
C THR A 12 8.55 12.19 12.62
N GLN A 13 9.35 13.01 13.34
CA GLN A 13 10.21 12.53 14.42
C GLN A 13 9.40 11.86 15.54
N ASP A 14 8.27 12.45 15.92
CA ASP A 14 7.40 11.86 16.93
C ASP A 14 6.81 10.53 16.46
N LEU A 15 6.37 10.43 15.19
CA LEU A 15 5.85 9.18 14.62
C LEU A 15 6.93 8.09 14.55
N ILE A 16 8.18 8.44 14.23
CA ILE A 16 9.31 7.49 14.19
C ILE A 16 9.56 6.87 15.57
N ARG A 17 9.39 7.63 16.66
CA ARG A 17 9.61 7.14 18.03
C ARG A 17 8.65 6.04 18.47
N PHE A 18 7.49 5.91 17.82
CA PHE A 18 6.62 4.77 18.02
C PHE A 18 7.19 3.55 17.24
N ASN A 19 7.55 2.50 18.01
CA ASN A 19 7.98 1.23 17.39
C ASN A 19 6.78 0.44 16.93
N THR A 20 6.48 0.53 15.66
CA THR A 20 5.38 -0.15 14.98
C THR A 20 5.88 -1.21 13.99
N VAL A 21 6.98 -1.89 14.32
CA VAL A 21 7.53 -2.98 13.50
C VAL A 21 6.50 -4.09 13.33
N ASN A 22 6.22 -4.43 12.11
CA ASN A 22 5.26 -5.46 11.70
C ASN A 22 5.98 -6.59 10.94
N PRO A 23 5.91 -7.86 11.37
CA PRO A 23 5.26 -8.31 12.60
C PRO A 23 6.03 -7.96 13.89
N PRO A 24 5.36 -7.89 15.09
CA PRO A 24 3.94 -8.21 15.35
C PRO A 24 2.97 -7.09 15.01
N GLY A 25 3.43 -5.84 14.84
CA GLY A 25 2.63 -4.63 14.76
C GLY A 25 2.20 -4.13 16.15
N ASP A 26 2.12 -2.80 16.31
CA ASP A 26 1.77 -2.13 17.57
C ASP A 26 1.36 -0.68 17.27
N GLU A 27 0.29 -0.52 16.51
CA GLU A 27 -0.10 0.77 15.94
C GLU A 27 -1.10 1.54 16.84
N ASP A 28 -1.57 0.96 17.94
CA ASP A 28 -2.58 1.56 18.83
C ASP A 28 -2.12 2.91 19.42
N GLN A 29 -0.85 3.01 19.86
CA GLN A 29 -0.35 4.22 20.48
C GLN A 29 -0.20 5.37 19.47
N VAL A 30 0.35 5.11 18.29
CA VAL A 30 0.51 6.13 17.24
C VAL A 30 -0.84 6.60 16.71
N CYS A 31 -1.81 5.69 16.54
CA CYS A 31 -3.17 6.04 16.14
C CYS A 31 -3.89 6.88 17.22
N ASN A 32 -3.72 6.55 18.50
CA ASN A 32 -4.26 7.35 19.59
C ASN A 32 -3.62 8.76 19.64
N TYR A 33 -2.32 8.87 19.43
CA TYR A 33 -1.62 10.14 19.36
C TYR A 33 -2.14 11.04 18.23
N LEU A 34 -2.25 10.49 17.01
CA LEU A 34 -2.77 11.21 15.85
C LEU A 34 -4.26 11.57 16.01
N ALA A 35 -5.08 10.68 16.57
CA ALA A 35 -6.49 10.96 16.83
C ALA A 35 -6.66 12.16 17.74
N GLY A 36 -5.92 12.23 18.86
CA GLY A 36 -5.96 13.37 19.79
C GLY A 36 -5.60 14.70 19.14
N MET A 37 -4.62 14.72 18.24
CA MET A 37 -4.24 15.90 17.49
C MET A 37 -5.32 16.34 16.49
N LEU A 38 -5.87 15.40 15.74
CA LEU A 38 -6.91 15.65 14.73
C LEU A 38 -8.22 16.10 15.39
N GLU A 39 -8.64 15.47 16.49
CA GLU A 39 -9.80 15.87 17.26
C GLU A 39 -9.66 17.29 17.79
N ALA A 40 -8.48 17.64 18.33
CA ALA A 40 -8.20 19.01 18.78
C ALA A 40 -8.24 20.03 17.62
N ALA A 41 -7.96 19.62 16.37
CA ALA A 41 -8.09 20.43 15.17
C ALA A 41 -9.53 20.47 14.62
N GLY A 42 -10.46 19.72 15.21
CA GLY A 42 -11.88 19.71 14.88
C GLY A 42 -12.31 18.63 13.90
N PHE A 43 -11.49 17.61 13.66
CA PHE A 43 -11.86 16.42 12.90
C PHE A 43 -12.72 15.48 13.77
N GLU A 44 -13.63 14.76 13.10
CA GLU A 44 -14.27 13.60 13.67
C GLU A 44 -13.38 12.38 13.39
N CYS A 45 -13.07 11.60 14.44
CA CYS A 45 -12.20 10.44 14.36
C CYS A 45 -12.92 9.13 14.70
N ARG A 46 -12.51 8.04 14.04
CA ARG A 46 -12.89 6.65 14.40
C ARG A 46 -11.64 5.79 14.40
N LYS A 47 -11.49 4.98 15.42
CA LYS A 47 -10.40 4.01 15.57
C LYS A 47 -10.94 2.61 15.30
N ILE A 48 -10.22 1.83 14.50
CA ILE A 48 -10.61 0.50 14.06
C ILE A 48 -9.51 -0.47 14.46
N GLU A 49 -9.80 -1.35 15.42
CA GLU A 49 -8.89 -2.40 15.88
C GLU A 49 -9.32 -3.72 15.25
N PHE A 50 -8.52 -4.26 14.33
CA PHE A 50 -8.79 -5.54 13.65
C PHE A 50 -8.11 -6.73 14.33
N ALA A 51 -7.10 -6.49 15.17
CA ALA A 51 -6.45 -7.47 16.04
C ALA A 51 -5.87 -6.75 17.27
N PRO A 52 -5.52 -7.46 18.36
CA PRO A 52 -4.98 -6.83 19.56
C PRO A 52 -3.78 -5.90 19.23
N ARG A 53 -3.91 -4.62 19.57
CA ARG A 53 -2.93 -3.54 19.34
C ARG A 53 -2.70 -3.19 17.85
N ARG A 54 -3.43 -3.79 16.92
CA ARG A 54 -3.40 -3.53 15.49
C ARG A 54 -4.55 -2.56 15.16
N MET A 55 -4.26 -1.29 15.10
CA MET A 55 -5.26 -0.24 15.01
C MET A 55 -5.02 0.68 13.82
N SER A 56 -6.07 0.88 13.03
CA SER A 56 -6.16 1.93 12.01
C SER A 56 -6.96 3.12 12.54
N LEU A 57 -6.74 4.30 11.95
CA LEU A 57 -7.44 5.54 12.29
C LEU A 57 -8.06 6.13 11.02
N VAL A 58 -9.34 6.46 11.08
CA VAL A 58 -9.98 7.27 10.06
C VAL A 58 -10.47 8.57 10.66
N ALA A 59 -10.31 9.66 9.91
CA ALA A 59 -10.74 10.99 10.33
C ALA A 59 -11.36 11.77 9.18
N LYS A 60 -12.31 12.66 9.49
CA LYS A 60 -12.91 13.55 8.49
C LYS A 60 -13.23 14.91 9.06
N ILE A 61 -13.29 15.89 8.16
CA ILE A 61 -13.82 17.24 8.43
C ILE A 61 -14.51 17.78 7.18
N GLY A 62 -15.60 18.48 7.33
CA GLY A 62 -16.38 19.07 6.22
C GLY A 62 -17.54 18.19 5.75
N ALA A 63 -18.04 18.41 4.55
CA ALA A 63 -19.25 17.76 4.04
C ALA A 63 -19.08 16.24 3.82
N CYS A 64 -18.03 15.83 3.14
CA CYS A 64 -17.65 14.41 2.90
C CYS A 64 -18.87 13.56 2.48
N ASN A 65 -19.64 13.98 1.50
CA ASN A 65 -20.86 13.31 1.05
C ASN A 65 -20.92 13.22 -0.47
N THR A 66 -21.96 12.57 -1.02
CA THR A 66 -22.09 12.33 -2.47
C THR A 66 -22.20 13.63 -3.29
N ALA A 67 -22.79 14.68 -2.74
CA ALA A 67 -22.90 15.97 -3.44
C ALA A 67 -21.58 16.76 -3.39
N GLN A 68 -20.80 16.56 -2.34
CA GLN A 68 -19.51 17.19 -2.12
C GLN A 68 -18.53 16.13 -1.58
N PRO A 69 -17.98 15.27 -2.46
CA PRO A 69 -17.04 14.22 -2.05
C PRO A 69 -15.72 14.84 -1.59
N SER A 70 -15.13 14.25 -0.55
CA SER A 70 -13.89 14.76 0.05
C SER A 70 -12.68 14.54 -0.86
N ILE A 71 -11.60 15.32 -0.62
CA ILE A 71 -10.25 14.85 -0.94
C ILE A 71 -9.82 13.89 0.16
N CYS A 72 -9.39 12.67 -0.22
CA CYS A 72 -8.97 11.64 0.70
C CYS A 72 -7.45 11.43 0.65
N PHE A 73 -6.83 11.27 1.81
CA PHE A 73 -5.42 10.88 1.95
C PHE A 73 -5.32 9.56 2.69
N THR A 74 -4.36 8.72 2.29
CA THR A 74 -4.01 7.51 3.03
C THR A 74 -2.51 7.35 3.19
N GLY A 75 -2.15 6.63 4.24
CA GLY A 75 -0.80 6.17 4.52
C GLY A 75 -0.78 5.27 5.75
N HIS A 76 0.19 4.35 5.76
CA HIS A 76 0.36 3.39 6.85
C HIS A 76 1.33 3.89 7.91
N VAL A 77 1.21 3.34 9.12
CA VAL A 77 2.08 3.67 10.26
C VAL A 77 2.84 2.46 10.80
N ASP A 78 2.55 1.24 10.33
CA ASP A 78 3.43 0.10 10.54
C ASP A 78 4.69 0.21 9.69
N VAL A 79 5.72 -0.52 10.05
CA VAL A 79 7.02 -0.49 9.38
C VAL A 79 7.64 -1.90 9.37
N VAL A 80 8.45 -2.22 8.37
CA VAL A 80 9.15 -3.50 8.27
C VAL A 80 10.21 -3.69 9.37
N PRO A 81 10.65 -4.93 9.65
CA PRO A 81 11.75 -5.22 10.55
C PRO A 81 13.04 -4.48 10.17
N LEU A 82 13.89 -4.27 11.18
CA LEU A 82 15.11 -3.44 11.06
C LEU A 82 16.21 -4.06 10.20
N GLY A 83 16.11 -5.36 9.89
CA GLY A 83 17.19 -6.10 9.25
C GLY A 83 18.31 -6.49 10.23
N SER A 84 19.38 -7.06 9.69
CA SER A 84 20.51 -7.58 10.50
C SER A 84 21.73 -6.65 10.53
N ARG A 85 21.76 -5.60 9.74
CA ARG A 85 22.88 -4.64 9.71
C ARG A 85 22.76 -3.64 10.87
N PRO A 86 23.89 -3.21 11.46
CA PRO A 86 23.87 -2.15 12.48
C PRO A 86 23.42 -0.83 11.86
N TRP A 87 22.63 -0.07 12.60
CA TRP A 87 22.20 1.28 12.23
C TRP A 87 23.20 2.31 12.74
N THR A 88 23.49 3.33 11.93
CA THR A 88 24.37 4.47 12.29
C THR A 88 23.69 5.38 13.33
N HIS A 89 22.40 5.62 13.17
CA HIS A 89 21.52 6.31 14.12
C HIS A 89 20.48 5.33 14.65
N GLY A 90 20.06 5.48 15.91
CA GLY A 90 19.01 4.62 16.47
C GLY A 90 17.74 4.67 15.61
N PRO A 91 17.21 3.51 15.17
CA PRO A 91 16.14 3.43 14.16
C PRO A 91 14.83 4.11 14.59
N PHE A 92 14.65 4.40 15.89
CA PHE A 92 13.47 5.08 16.43
C PHE A 92 13.81 6.42 17.12
N GLU A 93 14.98 6.99 16.87
CA GLU A 93 15.39 8.27 17.47
C GLU A 93 14.91 9.48 16.69
N GLY A 94 14.72 9.34 15.36
CA GLY A 94 14.33 10.45 14.50
C GLY A 94 15.39 11.55 14.42
N VAL A 95 16.64 11.17 14.20
CA VAL A 95 17.79 12.11 14.16
C VAL A 95 17.76 12.92 12.87
N VAL A 96 17.85 14.23 12.98
CA VAL A 96 18.07 15.10 11.81
C VAL A 96 19.55 15.43 11.70
N SER A 97 20.16 15.08 10.58
CA SER A 97 21.56 15.37 10.25
C SER A 97 21.72 15.60 8.76
N GLU A 98 22.50 16.62 8.38
CA GLU A 98 22.83 16.95 6.97
C GLU A 98 21.58 17.03 6.04
N GLY A 99 20.48 17.62 6.54
CA GLY A 99 19.24 17.77 5.77
C GLY A 99 18.43 16.49 5.62
N LYS A 100 18.78 15.41 6.32
CA LYS A 100 18.11 14.12 6.34
C LYS A 100 17.52 13.83 7.70
N LEU A 101 16.31 13.28 7.73
CA LEU A 101 15.67 12.75 8.91
C LEU A 101 15.82 11.23 8.89
N PHE A 102 16.64 10.69 9.78
CA PHE A 102 16.94 9.26 9.89
C PHE A 102 15.98 8.53 10.82
N GLY A 103 15.59 7.32 10.43
CA GLY A 103 14.81 6.40 11.24
C GLY A 103 13.96 5.45 10.41
N ARG A 104 13.60 4.30 10.97
CA ARG A 104 12.69 3.35 10.33
C ARG A 104 11.31 3.98 10.17
N GLY A 105 10.78 3.96 8.94
CA GLY A 105 9.52 4.62 8.59
C GLY A 105 9.68 6.10 8.22
N SER A 106 10.90 6.64 8.19
CA SER A 106 11.12 8.04 7.78
C SER A 106 10.77 8.27 6.32
N SER A 107 11.07 7.33 5.44
CA SER A 107 10.65 7.32 4.03
C SER A 107 9.36 6.53 3.83
N ASP A 108 9.25 5.35 4.42
CA ASP A 108 8.17 4.40 4.21
C ASP A 108 7.38 4.14 5.51
N MET A 109 6.23 4.89 5.77
CA MET A 109 5.85 6.13 5.10
C MET A 109 5.37 7.20 6.08
N LYS A 110 5.92 7.18 7.35
CA LYS A 110 5.49 8.09 8.43
C LYS A 110 5.67 9.58 8.08
N SER A 111 6.65 9.93 7.23
CA SER A 111 6.80 11.29 6.72
C SER A 111 5.64 11.73 5.82
N GLY A 112 5.12 10.82 5.00
CA GLY A 112 3.92 11.03 4.20
C GLY A 112 2.70 11.26 5.09
N VAL A 113 2.52 10.42 6.12
CA VAL A 113 1.45 10.56 7.12
C VAL A 113 1.56 11.92 7.84
N ALA A 114 2.73 12.29 8.33
CA ALA A 114 2.94 13.58 8.97
C ALA A 114 2.63 14.75 8.04
N ALA A 115 3.05 14.68 6.78
CA ALA A 115 2.83 15.74 5.80
C ALA A 115 1.34 15.98 5.55
N PHE A 116 0.53 14.94 5.28
CA PHE A 116 -0.90 15.15 5.02
C PHE A 116 -1.69 15.50 6.29
N VAL A 117 -1.31 14.98 7.47
CA VAL A 117 -1.95 15.35 8.75
C VAL A 117 -1.75 16.83 9.03
N VAL A 118 -0.51 17.33 8.92
CA VAL A 118 -0.22 18.76 9.11
C VAL A 118 -0.92 19.63 8.07
N ALA A 119 -0.91 19.24 6.79
CA ALA A 119 -1.59 19.97 5.73
C ALA A 119 -3.10 20.07 6.01
N ALA A 120 -3.75 18.95 6.37
CA ALA A 120 -5.18 18.92 6.70
C ALA A 120 -5.51 19.78 7.93
N MET A 121 -4.69 19.76 8.98
CA MET A 121 -4.87 20.61 10.16
C MET A 121 -4.74 22.10 9.82
N LYS A 122 -3.80 22.51 8.97
CA LYS A 122 -3.62 23.90 8.55
C LYS A 122 -4.84 24.47 7.85
N VAL A 123 -5.52 23.68 7.04
CA VAL A 123 -6.67 24.10 6.26
C VAL A 123 -8.03 23.68 6.85
N ALA A 124 -8.04 23.15 8.09
CA ALA A 124 -9.22 22.57 8.73
C ALA A 124 -10.45 23.49 8.70
N LYS A 125 -10.27 24.80 8.91
CA LYS A 125 -11.37 25.79 8.87
C LYS A 125 -12.00 25.90 7.49
N GLN A 126 -11.19 25.88 6.44
CA GLN A 126 -11.67 25.95 5.04
C GLN A 126 -12.34 24.62 4.65
N ALA A 127 -11.72 23.50 4.96
CA ALA A 127 -12.23 22.17 4.71
C ALA A 127 -13.58 21.93 5.40
N LYS A 128 -13.76 22.45 6.63
CA LYS A 128 -15.02 22.35 7.37
C LYS A 128 -16.20 23.05 6.68
N ALA A 129 -15.93 24.10 5.92
CA ALA A 129 -16.94 24.87 5.20
C ALA A 129 -17.18 24.37 3.75
N GLY A 130 -16.39 23.44 3.26
CA GLY A 130 -16.38 22.94 1.88
C GLY A 130 -16.66 21.44 1.76
N ALA A 131 -16.18 20.86 0.67
CA ALA A 131 -16.31 19.43 0.36
C ALA A 131 -15.68 18.53 1.44
N GLY A 132 -14.66 19.04 2.12
CA GLY A 132 -14.03 18.37 3.24
C GLY A 132 -12.76 17.59 2.89
N VAL A 133 -12.17 17.03 3.94
CA VAL A 133 -10.99 16.17 3.88
C VAL A 133 -11.29 14.90 4.67
N SER A 134 -10.96 13.75 4.12
CA SER A 134 -10.92 12.47 4.82
C SER A 134 -9.50 11.92 4.86
N LEU A 135 -9.13 11.36 6.00
CA LEU A 135 -7.82 10.75 6.25
C LEU A 135 -8.02 9.31 6.65
N ILE A 136 -7.25 8.42 6.05
CA ILE A 136 -7.23 6.99 6.37
C ILE A 136 -5.79 6.64 6.72
N ILE A 137 -5.53 6.34 8.00
CA ILE A 137 -4.21 6.00 8.51
C ILE A 137 -4.27 4.54 8.93
N THR A 138 -3.57 3.71 8.19
CA THR A 138 -3.69 2.25 8.25
C THR A 138 -2.60 1.61 9.08
N ALA A 139 -2.90 0.42 9.57
CA ALA A 139 -1.97 -0.54 10.13
C ALA A 139 -1.92 -1.77 9.23
N GLY A 140 -0.76 -2.45 9.15
CA GLY A 140 -0.66 -3.72 8.46
C GLY A 140 -0.56 -3.65 6.94
N GLU A 141 -0.09 -2.55 6.38
CA GLU A 141 0.18 -2.45 4.94
C GLU A 141 1.29 -3.42 4.53
N GLU A 142 2.38 -3.44 5.28
CA GLU A 142 3.62 -4.20 5.04
C GLU A 142 3.44 -5.74 5.06
N THR A 143 2.30 -6.20 5.57
CA THR A 143 1.92 -7.63 5.61
C THR A 143 0.75 -7.97 4.69
N GLY A 144 0.37 -7.04 3.80
CA GLY A 144 -0.66 -7.26 2.78
C GLY A 144 -1.92 -6.42 2.95
N CYS A 145 -1.77 -5.16 3.38
CA CYS A 145 -2.86 -4.17 3.48
C CYS A 145 -4.00 -4.59 4.45
N GLU A 146 -3.67 -5.30 5.55
CA GLU A 146 -4.65 -5.90 6.48
C GLU A 146 -5.65 -4.86 6.99
N GLY A 147 -5.18 -3.73 7.52
CA GLY A 147 -6.05 -2.67 8.04
C GLY A 147 -6.85 -1.95 6.94
N ALA A 148 -6.30 -1.84 5.73
CA ALA A 148 -7.03 -1.25 4.60
C ALA A 148 -8.19 -2.16 4.15
N PHE A 149 -7.97 -3.48 4.09
CA PHE A 149 -9.03 -4.45 3.80
C PHE A 149 -10.10 -4.49 4.90
N ASP A 150 -9.70 -4.39 6.18
CA ASP A 150 -10.65 -4.32 7.30
C ASP A 150 -11.54 -3.06 7.21
N ILE A 151 -10.94 -1.89 6.92
CA ILE A 151 -11.68 -0.65 6.65
C ILE A 151 -12.62 -0.82 5.45
N ALA A 152 -12.12 -1.38 4.35
CA ALA A 152 -12.91 -1.58 3.12
C ALA A 152 -14.10 -2.52 3.29
N ALA A 153 -14.02 -3.46 4.23
CA ALA A 153 -15.12 -4.38 4.60
C ALA A 153 -16.10 -3.80 5.62
N ASN A 154 -15.80 -2.64 6.23
CA ASN A 154 -16.60 -2.07 7.30
C ASN A 154 -17.57 -1.00 6.80
N GLU A 155 -18.82 -1.38 6.54
CA GLU A 155 -19.86 -0.48 6.03
C GLU A 155 -20.11 0.77 6.89
N GLU A 156 -20.01 0.66 8.23
CA GLU A 156 -20.20 1.79 9.15
C GLU A 156 -19.07 2.81 9.00
N ILE A 157 -17.84 2.34 8.83
CA ILE A 157 -16.68 3.19 8.59
C ILE A 157 -16.75 3.85 7.21
N LEU A 158 -17.11 3.10 6.17
CA LEU A 158 -17.30 3.67 4.83
C LEU A 158 -18.42 4.71 4.81
N LYS A 159 -19.53 4.46 5.50
CA LYS A 159 -20.61 5.44 5.67
C LYS A 159 -20.17 6.67 6.47
N PHE A 160 -19.32 6.48 7.47
CA PHE A 160 -18.73 7.58 8.23
C PHE A 160 -17.83 8.45 7.34
N LEU A 161 -16.90 7.85 6.58
CA LEU A 161 -15.98 8.56 5.69
C LEU A 161 -16.73 9.30 4.56
N GLY A 162 -17.76 8.67 4.00
CA GLY A 162 -18.38 9.10 2.76
C GLY A 162 -17.50 8.83 1.53
N PRO A 163 -17.98 9.14 0.32
CA PRO A 163 -17.22 8.96 -0.92
C PRO A 163 -16.10 9.99 -1.04
N ALA A 164 -14.99 9.58 -1.63
CA ALA A 164 -13.91 10.47 -2.04
C ALA A 164 -14.07 10.89 -3.51
N GLY A 165 -13.77 12.15 -3.80
CA GLY A 165 -13.72 12.67 -5.16
C GLY A 165 -12.35 12.58 -5.79
N CYS A 166 -11.31 12.52 -4.98
CA CYS A 166 -9.93 12.22 -5.36
C CYS A 166 -9.17 11.60 -4.20
N PHE A 167 -8.08 10.88 -4.50
CA PHE A 167 -7.38 10.06 -3.54
C PHE A 167 -5.86 10.18 -3.67
N VAL A 168 -5.19 10.53 -2.58
CA VAL A 168 -3.72 10.64 -2.46
C VAL A 168 -3.20 9.54 -1.55
N VAL A 169 -2.28 8.74 -2.05
CA VAL A 169 -1.57 7.70 -1.31
C VAL A 169 -0.16 8.21 -1.04
N ALA A 170 0.17 8.51 0.22
CA ALA A 170 1.37 9.27 0.57
C ALA A 170 2.65 8.44 0.68
N GLU A 171 2.79 7.41 -0.17
CA GLU A 171 3.93 6.51 -0.29
C GLU A 171 5.22 7.22 -0.75
N PRO A 172 6.41 6.61 -0.53
CA PRO A 172 7.68 7.21 -0.91
C PRO A 172 7.84 7.37 -2.42
N THR A 173 7.76 8.60 -2.89
CA THR A 173 7.93 8.95 -4.31
C THR A 173 8.87 10.15 -4.52
N ALA A 174 9.51 10.66 -3.48
CA ALA A 174 10.32 11.89 -3.51
C ALA A 174 9.54 13.10 -4.07
N ASN A 175 8.24 13.18 -3.82
CA ASN A 175 7.28 14.16 -4.35
C ASN A 175 7.09 14.10 -5.88
N GLU A 176 7.39 12.96 -6.51
CA GLU A 176 7.04 12.70 -7.90
C GLU A 176 5.65 12.03 -7.97
N PRO A 177 4.70 12.54 -8.77
CA PRO A 177 3.37 11.95 -8.87
C PRO A 177 3.42 10.67 -9.70
N LEU A 178 2.95 9.56 -9.15
CA LEU A 178 2.84 8.27 -9.85
C LEU A 178 1.38 7.96 -10.16
N LEU A 179 1.13 7.49 -11.36
CA LEU A 179 -0.21 7.26 -11.91
C LEU A 179 -0.86 5.96 -11.38
N GLY A 180 -0.11 5.15 -10.64
CA GLY A 180 -0.60 3.89 -10.10
C GLY A 180 0.49 2.87 -9.89
N HIS A 181 0.08 1.64 -9.58
CA HIS A 181 0.95 0.53 -9.26
C HIS A 181 0.43 -0.81 -9.81
N LYS A 182 1.33 -1.80 -9.91
CA LYS A 182 0.95 -3.18 -10.25
C LYS A 182 0.20 -3.82 -9.09
N GLY A 183 -0.65 -4.79 -9.40
CA GLY A 183 -1.24 -5.68 -8.42
C GLY A 183 -0.28 -6.81 -8.03
N ALA A 184 -0.61 -7.48 -6.92
CA ALA A 184 0.04 -8.71 -6.47
C ALA A 184 -1.02 -9.80 -6.28
N TYR A 185 -0.85 -10.89 -7.00
CA TYR A 185 -1.72 -12.05 -6.89
C TYR A 185 -0.87 -13.28 -6.59
N TRP A 186 -0.79 -13.62 -5.28
CA TRP A 186 0.03 -14.75 -4.84
C TRP A 186 -0.83 -15.98 -4.64
N LEU A 187 -0.41 -17.07 -5.26
CA LEU A 187 -1.11 -18.33 -5.20
C LEU A 187 -0.19 -19.44 -4.66
N LYS A 188 -0.80 -20.42 -4.02
CA LYS A 188 -0.17 -21.70 -3.73
C LYS A 188 -0.76 -22.73 -4.68
N ALA A 189 0.11 -23.37 -5.47
CA ALA A 189 -0.26 -24.52 -6.32
C ALA A 189 0.19 -25.79 -5.61
N SER A 190 -0.72 -26.74 -5.45
CA SER A 190 -0.46 -28.02 -4.79
C SER A 190 -0.92 -29.21 -5.62
N THR A 191 -0.24 -30.32 -5.44
CA THR A 191 -0.55 -31.61 -6.05
C THR A 191 -0.52 -32.73 -5.02
N GLU A 192 -1.42 -33.67 -5.16
CA GLU A 192 -1.52 -34.86 -4.32
C GLU A 192 -1.06 -36.11 -5.07
N GLY A 193 -0.55 -37.09 -4.35
CA GLY A 193 -0.09 -38.35 -4.85
C GLY A 193 -0.43 -39.51 -3.92
N ILE A 194 0.28 -40.62 -4.09
CA ILE A 194 0.18 -41.82 -3.26
C ILE A 194 1.59 -42.25 -2.88
N THR A 195 1.88 -42.33 -1.57
CA THR A 195 3.20 -42.75 -1.10
C THR A 195 3.43 -44.24 -1.38
N ALA A 196 4.67 -44.57 -1.65
CA ALA A 196 5.14 -45.96 -1.79
C ALA A 196 6.65 -46.05 -1.44
N HIS A 197 7.18 -47.23 -1.26
CA HIS A 197 8.61 -47.40 -1.09
C HIS A 197 9.38 -46.98 -2.35
N GLY A 198 10.46 -46.22 -2.20
CA GLY A 198 11.18 -45.63 -3.35
C GLY A 198 11.76 -46.68 -4.34
N SER A 199 11.93 -47.96 -3.92
CA SER A 199 12.32 -49.05 -4.81
C SER A 199 11.14 -49.69 -5.58
N MET A 200 9.91 -49.31 -5.30
CA MET A 200 8.65 -49.77 -5.96
C MET A 200 7.79 -48.58 -6.31
N PRO A 201 8.29 -47.61 -7.11
CA PRO A 201 7.58 -46.34 -7.39
C PRO A 201 6.27 -46.57 -8.20
N GLU A 202 6.16 -47.70 -8.89
CA GLU A 202 4.96 -48.10 -9.61
C GLU A 202 3.73 -48.39 -8.74
N ARG A 203 3.94 -48.52 -7.40
CA ARG A 203 2.87 -48.69 -6.42
C ARG A 203 2.38 -47.36 -5.85
N GLY A 204 3.05 -46.28 -6.18
CA GLY A 204 2.71 -44.92 -5.75
C GLY A 204 2.26 -44.05 -6.91
N ASP A 205 1.95 -42.80 -6.58
CA ASP A 205 1.68 -41.73 -7.53
C ASP A 205 2.45 -40.49 -7.07
N ASN A 206 3.47 -40.10 -7.84
CA ASN A 206 4.43 -39.10 -7.40
C ASN A 206 3.89 -37.66 -7.61
N ALA A 207 3.53 -37.01 -6.51
CA ALA A 207 3.07 -35.61 -6.49
C ALA A 207 4.10 -34.63 -7.08
N PHE A 208 5.40 -34.89 -6.86
CA PHE A 208 6.45 -34.01 -7.38
C PHE A 208 6.48 -33.97 -8.92
N TYR A 209 6.29 -35.11 -9.59
CA TYR A 209 6.28 -35.12 -11.05
C TYR A 209 5.08 -34.39 -11.63
N LYS A 210 3.93 -34.39 -10.92
CA LYS A 210 2.77 -33.58 -11.28
C LYS A 210 3.09 -32.09 -11.13
N LEU A 211 3.70 -31.69 -10.00
CA LEU A 211 4.10 -30.31 -9.74
C LEU A 211 5.15 -29.81 -10.74
N ALA A 212 6.15 -30.65 -11.07
CA ALA A 212 7.16 -30.30 -12.05
C ALA A 212 6.58 -30.02 -13.45
N LYS A 213 5.60 -30.82 -13.89
CA LYS A 213 4.87 -30.55 -15.14
C LYS A 213 4.09 -29.24 -15.06
N ALA A 214 3.45 -28.96 -13.95
CA ALA A 214 2.76 -27.69 -13.71
C ALA A 214 3.73 -26.51 -13.80
N ALA A 215 4.92 -26.60 -13.18
CA ALA A 215 5.94 -25.54 -13.23
C ALA A 215 6.39 -25.26 -14.68
N LEU A 216 6.62 -26.29 -15.49
CA LEU A 216 6.97 -26.13 -16.92
C LEU A 216 5.82 -25.51 -17.73
N THR A 217 4.57 -25.80 -17.38
CA THR A 217 3.40 -25.16 -17.99
C THR A 217 3.34 -23.68 -17.63
N LEU A 218 3.63 -23.33 -16.35
CA LEU A 218 3.63 -21.95 -15.89
C LEU A 218 4.80 -21.13 -16.47
N GLU A 219 5.95 -21.74 -16.73
CA GLU A 219 7.09 -21.10 -17.42
C GLU A 219 6.68 -20.57 -18.81
N GLN A 220 5.76 -21.27 -19.49
CA GLN A 220 5.26 -20.89 -20.82
C GLN A 220 3.96 -20.08 -20.76
N PHE A 221 3.45 -19.77 -19.57
CA PHE A 221 2.20 -19.03 -19.42
C PHE A 221 2.30 -17.63 -20.01
N GLN A 222 1.33 -17.25 -20.81
CA GLN A 222 1.23 -15.93 -21.41
C GLN A 222 -0.09 -15.28 -20.99
N PHE A 223 -0.01 -14.03 -20.56
CA PHE A 223 -1.21 -13.23 -20.32
C PHE A 223 -1.87 -12.91 -21.68
N ASP A 224 -3.17 -13.07 -21.75
CA ASP A 224 -3.98 -12.83 -22.97
C ASP A 224 -4.35 -11.34 -23.15
N THR A 225 -3.92 -10.47 -22.23
CA THR A 225 -4.10 -9.03 -22.31
C THR A 225 -2.87 -8.34 -22.91
N PRO A 226 -3.06 -7.28 -23.72
CA PRO A 226 -1.93 -6.52 -24.23
C PRO A 226 -1.14 -5.84 -23.10
N PRO A 227 0.16 -5.54 -23.30
CA PRO A 227 0.95 -4.78 -22.36
C PRO A 227 0.33 -3.40 -22.07
N HIS A 228 0.29 -3.01 -20.80
CA HIS A 228 -0.11 -1.66 -20.43
C HIS A 228 0.97 -0.65 -20.84
N PRO A 229 0.63 0.54 -21.40
CA PRO A 229 1.62 1.48 -21.93
C PRO A 229 2.72 1.90 -20.95
N LEU A 230 2.39 2.03 -19.64
CA LEU A 230 3.34 2.44 -18.61
C LEU A 230 3.79 1.28 -17.71
N MET A 231 2.90 0.31 -17.40
CA MET A 231 3.21 -0.80 -16.50
C MET A 231 3.88 -1.97 -17.22
N GLY A 232 3.84 -2.00 -18.56
CA GLY A 232 4.33 -3.13 -19.35
C GLY A 232 3.40 -4.35 -19.24
N GLN A 233 3.96 -5.54 -19.24
CA GLN A 233 3.24 -6.81 -19.13
C GLN A 233 3.11 -7.24 -17.65
N GLY A 234 2.07 -8.00 -17.35
CA GLY A 234 2.01 -8.79 -16.13
C GLY A 234 3.14 -9.82 -16.08
N THR A 235 3.54 -10.25 -14.90
CA THR A 235 4.59 -11.27 -14.72
C THR A 235 4.11 -12.40 -13.84
N LEU A 236 4.64 -13.61 -14.07
CA LEU A 236 4.43 -14.78 -13.23
C LEU A 236 5.77 -15.40 -12.90
N ASN A 237 6.01 -15.64 -11.62
CA ASN A 237 7.22 -16.27 -11.12
C ASN A 237 6.87 -17.37 -10.12
N VAL A 238 7.55 -18.52 -10.23
CA VAL A 238 7.51 -19.57 -9.19
C VAL A 238 8.56 -19.24 -8.14
N GLY A 239 8.11 -18.85 -6.94
CA GLY A 239 9.00 -18.35 -5.88
C GLY A 239 9.61 -19.47 -5.04
N THR A 240 8.80 -20.45 -4.61
CA THR A 240 9.25 -21.59 -3.80
C THR A 240 8.66 -22.90 -4.30
N ALA A 241 9.31 -24.02 -4.02
CA ALA A 241 8.76 -25.36 -4.25
C ALA A 241 9.23 -26.31 -3.14
N LYS A 242 8.34 -27.23 -2.71
CA LYS A 242 8.60 -28.28 -1.73
C LYS A 242 7.92 -29.58 -2.13
N ALA A 243 8.57 -30.70 -1.88
CA ALA A 243 8.01 -32.02 -2.16
C ALA A 243 8.66 -33.11 -1.33
N GLY A 244 7.86 -34.08 -0.88
CA GLY A 244 8.31 -35.26 -0.14
C GLY A 244 8.87 -34.97 1.25
N LEU A 245 9.08 -36.06 2.02
CA LEU A 245 9.55 -36.01 3.41
C LEU A 245 10.94 -36.66 3.58
N ASN A 246 11.24 -37.67 2.76
CA ASN A 246 12.50 -38.43 2.81
C ASN A 246 12.85 -38.96 1.40
N ILE A 247 14.10 -39.44 1.25
CA ILE A 247 14.65 -39.85 -0.04
C ILE A 247 14.12 -41.20 -0.55
N ASN A 248 13.66 -42.08 0.34
CA ASN A 248 13.27 -43.43 0.00
C ASN A 248 11.76 -43.70 -0.05
N SER A 249 10.96 -42.65 -0.16
CA SER A 249 9.51 -42.73 -0.35
C SER A 249 9.07 -41.91 -1.57
N VAL A 250 8.04 -42.40 -2.27
CA VAL A 250 7.36 -41.62 -3.31
C VAL A 250 6.62 -40.47 -2.64
N PRO A 251 6.84 -39.21 -3.04
CA PRO A 251 6.13 -38.04 -2.51
C PRO A 251 4.62 -38.12 -2.77
N ASP A 252 3.82 -38.03 -1.71
CA ASP A 252 2.35 -37.97 -1.76
C ASP A 252 1.79 -36.54 -1.72
N GLY A 253 2.67 -35.55 -1.48
CA GLY A 253 2.33 -34.13 -1.54
C GLY A 253 3.48 -33.30 -2.11
N ALA A 254 3.12 -32.27 -2.88
CA ALA A 254 4.04 -31.26 -3.38
C ALA A 254 3.33 -29.93 -3.53
N GLU A 255 4.03 -28.82 -3.27
CA GLU A 255 3.50 -27.47 -3.36
C GLU A 255 4.53 -26.49 -3.93
N MET A 256 4.06 -25.43 -4.58
CA MET A 256 4.86 -24.29 -5.02
C MET A 256 4.07 -22.99 -4.81
N THR A 257 4.77 -21.87 -4.64
CA THR A 257 4.17 -20.54 -4.58
C THR A 257 4.39 -19.78 -5.89
N LEU A 258 3.37 -19.04 -6.30
CA LEU A 258 3.35 -18.22 -7.50
C LEU A 258 3.28 -16.75 -7.08
N ASP A 259 4.19 -15.92 -7.57
CA ASP A 259 4.14 -14.46 -7.50
C ASP A 259 3.70 -13.92 -8.86
N ILE A 260 2.48 -13.44 -8.94
CA ILE A 260 1.91 -12.85 -10.15
C ILE A 260 1.79 -11.35 -9.92
N ARG A 261 2.42 -10.56 -10.80
CA ARG A 261 2.26 -9.11 -10.81
C ARG A 261 1.36 -8.71 -11.97
N THR A 262 0.21 -8.17 -11.64
CA THR A 262 -0.81 -7.78 -12.61
C THR A 262 -0.72 -6.30 -12.96
N VAL A 263 -1.23 -5.93 -14.12
CA VAL A 263 -1.31 -4.53 -14.57
C VAL A 263 -2.76 -4.08 -14.64
N ALA A 264 -2.99 -2.79 -14.67
CA ALA A 264 -4.34 -2.24 -14.80
C ALA A 264 -5.06 -2.84 -16.02
N GLY A 265 -6.31 -3.23 -15.81
CA GLY A 265 -7.12 -3.93 -16.82
C GLY A 265 -7.02 -5.45 -16.81
N GLN A 266 -6.12 -6.04 -16.01
CA GLN A 266 -6.07 -7.49 -15.77
C GLN A 266 -6.94 -7.85 -14.56
N SER A 267 -7.87 -8.78 -14.73
CA SER A 267 -8.76 -9.28 -13.68
C SER A 267 -8.16 -10.52 -13.04
N HIS A 268 -7.99 -10.53 -11.72
CA HIS A 268 -7.49 -11.71 -10.98
C HIS A 268 -8.39 -12.93 -11.14
N PRO A 269 -9.74 -12.84 -11.08
CA PRO A 269 -10.60 -13.97 -11.40
C PRO A 269 -10.41 -14.54 -12.81
N HIS A 270 -10.17 -13.68 -13.81
CA HIS A 270 -9.87 -14.12 -15.17
C HIS A 270 -8.53 -14.87 -15.25
N ILE A 271 -7.48 -14.32 -14.65
CA ILE A 271 -6.15 -14.96 -14.58
C ILE A 271 -6.24 -16.31 -13.87
N TYR A 272 -6.96 -16.38 -12.75
CA TYR A 272 -7.20 -17.63 -12.02
C TYR A 272 -7.85 -18.70 -12.92
N GLY A 273 -8.88 -18.31 -13.68
CA GLY A 273 -9.55 -19.20 -14.62
C GLY A 273 -8.61 -19.71 -15.75
N CYS A 274 -7.75 -18.84 -16.28
CA CYS A 274 -6.73 -19.21 -17.27
C CYS A 274 -5.70 -20.18 -16.68
N LEU A 275 -5.23 -19.95 -15.46
CA LEU A 275 -4.30 -20.84 -14.75
C LEU A 275 -4.94 -22.21 -14.47
N CYS A 276 -6.17 -22.25 -13.96
CA CYS A 276 -6.90 -23.51 -13.75
C CYS A 276 -7.03 -24.32 -15.05
N LYS A 277 -7.33 -23.63 -16.15
CA LYS A 277 -7.44 -24.29 -17.47
C LYS A 277 -6.08 -24.82 -17.95
N ALA A 278 -5.00 -24.07 -17.77
CA ALA A 278 -3.66 -24.47 -18.21
C ALA A 278 -3.10 -25.65 -17.38
N LEU A 279 -3.32 -25.62 -16.06
CA LEU A 279 -2.79 -26.60 -15.12
C LEU A 279 -3.64 -27.88 -15.00
N GLY A 280 -4.92 -27.79 -15.36
CA GLY A 280 -5.88 -28.90 -15.27
C GLY A 280 -6.24 -29.29 -13.82
N PRO A 281 -7.10 -30.31 -13.65
CA PRO A 281 -7.71 -30.63 -12.36
C PRO A 281 -6.74 -31.30 -11.35
N VAL A 282 -5.53 -31.64 -11.78
CA VAL A 282 -4.51 -32.32 -10.95
C VAL A 282 -3.82 -31.32 -10.01
N VAL A 283 -3.88 -30.03 -10.32
CA VAL A 283 -3.27 -28.94 -9.55
C VAL A 283 -4.38 -28.17 -8.87
N LYS A 284 -4.31 -28.08 -7.54
CA LYS A 284 -5.17 -27.20 -6.75
C LYS A 284 -4.48 -25.85 -6.59
N LEU A 285 -5.23 -24.75 -6.79
CA LEU A 285 -4.77 -23.39 -6.55
C LEU A 285 -5.51 -22.82 -5.33
N ASP A 286 -4.76 -22.32 -4.37
CA ASP A 286 -5.25 -21.58 -3.20
C ASP A 286 -4.70 -20.16 -3.24
N THR A 287 -5.53 -19.16 -3.03
CA THR A 287 -5.10 -17.75 -2.97
C THR A 287 -4.42 -17.44 -1.63
N ILE A 288 -3.26 -16.78 -1.68
CA ILE A 288 -2.53 -16.29 -0.52
C ILE A 288 -2.75 -14.78 -0.37
N ILE A 289 -2.57 -14.01 -1.45
CA ILE A 289 -2.77 -12.57 -1.52
C ILE A 289 -3.52 -12.23 -2.81
N ASP A 290 -4.48 -11.32 -2.71
CA ASP A 290 -5.29 -10.82 -3.82
C ASP A 290 -5.38 -9.29 -3.73
N ILE A 291 -4.42 -8.60 -4.33
CA ILE A 291 -4.28 -7.14 -4.30
C ILE A 291 -4.25 -6.63 -5.74
N GLU A 292 -5.35 -6.03 -6.19
CA GLU A 292 -5.47 -5.54 -7.56
C GLU A 292 -4.60 -4.29 -7.82
N GLY A 293 -4.20 -4.10 -9.07
CA GLY A 293 -3.45 -2.92 -9.50
C GLY A 293 -4.33 -1.67 -9.54
N VAL A 294 -3.72 -0.51 -9.30
CA VAL A 294 -4.39 0.79 -9.35
C VAL A 294 -3.79 1.63 -10.47
N TYR A 295 -4.66 2.33 -11.22
CA TYR A 295 -4.23 3.25 -12.26
C TYR A 295 -5.22 4.40 -12.44
N THR A 296 -4.69 5.59 -12.66
CA THR A 296 -5.42 6.77 -13.12
C THR A 296 -4.67 7.36 -14.33
N PRO A 297 -5.30 7.54 -15.48
CA PRO A 297 -4.62 8.06 -16.65
C PRO A 297 -4.21 9.53 -16.46
N ALA A 298 -3.08 9.93 -17.04
CA ALA A 298 -2.54 11.29 -16.90
C ALA A 298 -3.43 12.39 -17.46
N ASN A 299 -4.35 12.05 -18.39
CA ASN A 299 -5.31 12.98 -18.95
C ASN A 299 -6.59 13.14 -18.09
N ASP A 300 -6.66 12.49 -16.93
CA ASP A 300 -7.70 12.78 -15.93
C ASP A 300 -7.58 14.25 -15.50
N PRO A 301 -8.69 15.01 -15.43
CA PRO A 301 -8.66 16.44 -15.11
C PRO A 301 -8.00 16.77 -13.75
N TRP A 302 -8.22 15.93 -12.74
CA TRP A 302 -7.59 16.12 -11.44
C TRP A 302 -6.11 15.77 -11.48
N MET A 303 -5.73 14.68 -12.17
CA MET A 303 -4.33 14.29 -12.33
C MET A 303 -3.52 15.37 -13.03
N ALA A 304 -4.10 16.04 -14.04
CA ALA A 304 -3.45 17.18 -14.71
C ALA A 304 -3.14 18.33 -13.74
N LYS A 305 -4.04 18.60 -12.77
CA LYS A 305 -3.78 19.57 -11.69
C LYS A 305 -2.66 19.12 -10.75
N VAL A 306 -2.68 17.85 -10.33
CA VAL A 306 -1.62 17.28 -9.49
C VAL A 306 -0.26 17.46 -10.14
N PHE A 307 -0.12 17.13 -11.43
CA PHE A 307 1.13 17.31 -12.18
C PHE A 307 1.56 18.78 -12.22
N GLY A 308 0.62 19.70 -12.37
CA GLY A 308 0.90 21.15 -12.35
C GLY A 308 1.41 21.63 -10.97
N TYR A 309 0.85 21.13 -9.87
CA TYR A 309 1.33 21.44 -8.52
C TYR A 309 2.72 20.83 -8.25
N CYS A 310 2.94 19.59 -8.68
CA CYS A 310 4.27 18.95 -8.57
C CYS A 310 5.33 19.68 -9.41
N GLU A 311 5.00 20.12 -10.62
CA GLU A 311 5.88 20.95 -11.46
C GLU A 311 6.27 22.25 -10.75
N LYS A 312 5.30 22.93 -10.12
CA LYS A 312 5.55 24.16 -9.35
C LYS A 312 6.46 23.91 -8.16
N THR A 313 6.28 22.78 -7.46
CA THR A 313 7.08 22.42 -6.26
C THR A 313 8.48 21.96 -6.63
N ASN A 314 8.62 21.11 -7.63
CA ASN A 314 9.89 20.49 -8.01
C ASN A 314 10.67 21.32 -9.05
N GLY A 315 10.07 22.35 -9.65
CA GLY A 315 10.68 23.18 -10.70
C GLY A 315 10.81 22.49 -12.07
N VAL A 316 10.37 21.25 -12.19
CA VAL A 316 10.42 20.43 -13.41
C VAL A 316 9.09 19.68 -13.58
N ARG A 317 8.58 19.63 -14.81
CA ARG A 317 7.36 18.87 -15.10
C ARG A 317 7.62 17.39 -14.91
N PRO A 318 6.81 16.71 -14.05
CA PRO A 318 6.96 15.29 -13.84
C PRO A 318 6.66 14.49 -15.11
N ILE A 319 7.34 13.35 -15.26
CA ILE A 319 7.03 12.37 -16.32
C ILE A 319 6.05 11.32 -15.81
N GLU A 320 5.22 10.81 -16.72
CA GLU A 320 4.25 9.77 -16.44
C GLU A 320 4.96 8.47 -16.03
N LYS A 321 4.71 8.01 -14.79
CA LYS A 321 5.32 6.81 -14.22
C LYS A 321 4.32 6.02 -13.40
N THR A 322 4.62 4.75 -13.20
CA THR A 322 3.95 3.82 -12.28
C THR A 322 4.99 3.04 -11.50
N VAL A 323 4.59 2.35 -10.44
CA VAL A 323 5.48 1.49 -9.65
C VAL A 323 5.04 0.03 -9.70
N SER A 324 5.94 -0.87 -9.30
CA SER A 324 5.73 -2.31 -9.32
C SER A 324 5.31 -2.92 -7.98
N TYR A 325 5.44 -2.16 -6.88
CA TYR A 325 4.90 -2.55 -5.57
C TYR A 325 3.42 -2.19 -5.47
N PHE A 326 2.70 -2.76 -4.54
CA PHE A 326 1.30 -2.43 -4.24
C PHE A 326 1.21 -1.42 -3.08
N THR A 327 0.03 -0.90 -2.84
CA THR A 327 -0.28 0.01 -1.72
C THR A 327 -1.70 -0.25 -1.21
N ASP A 328 -2.07 0.35 -0.09
CA ASP A 328 -3.43 0.33 0.47
C ASP A 328 -4.51 0.83 -0.51
N ALA A 329 -4.13 1.54 -1.56
CA ALA A 329 -5.08 2.00 -2.57
C ALA A 329 -5.86 0.85 -3.24
N SER A 330 -5.29 -0.35 -3.31
CA SER A 330 -5.96 -1.52 -3.88
C SER A 330 -7.25 -1.87 -3.14
N ALA A 331 -7.21 -1.83 -1.80
CA ALA A 331 -8.37 -2.10 -0.97
C ALA A 331 -9.30 -0.87 -0.85
N LEU A 332 -8.71 0.31 -0.65
CA LEU A 332 -9.46 1.51 -0.30
C LEU A 332 -10.14 2.19 -1.49
N LYS A 333 -9.47 2.27 -2.65
CA LYS A 333 -10.02 2.96 -3.83
C LYS A 333 -11.42 2.45 -4.22
N PRO A 334 -11.67 1.15 -4.41
CA PRO A 334 -13.01 0.66 -4.73
C PRO A 334 -14.02 0.93 -3.61
N ALA A 335 -13.60 0.89 -2.35
CA ALA A 335 -14.47 1.07 -1.19
C ALA A 335 -14.95 2.52 -1.01
N ILE A 336 -14.16 3.51 -1.43
CA ILE A 336 -14.49 4.95 -1.30
C ILE A 336 -15.04 5.59 -2.57
N GLY A 337 -15.47 4.80 -3.56
CA GLY A 337 -16.16 5.28 -4.77
C GLY A 337 -15.30 5.33 -6.03
N ASN A 338 -14.18 4.66 -6.10
CA ASN A 338 -13.27 4.61 -7.25
C ASN A 338 -12.74 5.99 -7.72
N PRO A 339 -12.31 6.89 -6.83
CA PRO A 339 -11.81 8.19 -7.22
C PRO A 339 -10.54 8.12 -8.07
N PRO A 340 -10.24 9.15 -8.89
CA PRO A 340 -8.90 9.31 -9.45
C PRO A 340 -7.88 9.33 -8.31
N THR A 341 -6.79 8.56 -8.50
CA THR A 341 -5.82 8.23 -7.45
C THR A 341 -4.41 8.56 -7.90
N VAL A 342 -3.65 9.25 -7.05
CA VAL A 342 -2.21 9.49 -7.22
C VAL A 342 -1.43 8.87 -6.07
N ILE A 343 -0.27 8.29 -6.35
CA ILE A 343 0.71 7.90 -5.34
C ILE A 343 1.73 9.03 -5.27
N LEU A 344 1.84 9.69 -4.11
CA LEU A 344 2.59 10.94 -3.99
C LEU A 344 2.96 11.20 -2.53
N GLY A 345 4.23 11.11 -2.18
CA GLY A 345 4.73 11.42 -0.85
C GLY A 345 6.21 11.76 -0.82
N PRO A 346 6.71 12.26 0.32
CA PRO A 346 8.06 12.82 0.43
C PRO A 346 9.17 11.79 0.49
N GLY A 347 8.89 10.57 0.94
CA GLY A 347 9.88 9.52 1.18
C GLY A 347 10.70 9.19 -0.06
N GLN A 348 11.91 8.70 0.17
CA GLN A 348 12.84 8.30 -0.90
C GLN A 348 12.57 6.84 -1.28
N PRO A 349 12.14 6.52 -2.51
CA PRO A 349 11.81 5.14 -2.91
C PRO A 349 12.96 4.15 -2.69
N GLU A 350 14.19 4.60 -2.92
CA GLU A 350 15.40 3.79 -2.75
C GLU A 350 15.77 3.50 -1.29
N MET A 351 15.15 4.23 -0.33
CA MET A 351 15.39 4.05 1.10
C MET A 351 14.35 3.15 1.77
N ALA A 352 13.25 2.81 1.09
CA ALA A 352 12.26 1.87 1.58
C ALA A 352 12.94 0.54 1.98
N HIS A 353 12.65 0.05 3.20
CA HIS A 353 13.18 -1.18 3.78
C HIS A 353 14.71 -1.23 4.01
N GLN A 354 15.45 -0.14 3.75
CA GLN A 354 16.91 -0.11 3.93
C GLN A 354 17.31 0.14 5.40
N THR A 355 18.51 -0.33 5.77
CA THR A 355 19.19 0.12 7.00
C THR A 355 19.64 1.57 6.81
N ASP A 356 19.61 2.38 7.87
CA ASP A 356 19.86 3.83 7.83
C ASP A 356 18.87 4.57 6.90
N GLU A 357 17.63 4.10 6.88
CA GLU A 357 16.54 4.76 6.21
C GLU A 357 16.45 6.23 6.58
N PHE A 358 16.28 7.09 5.59
CA PHE A 358 16.11 8.53 5.78
C PHE A 358 15.11 9.12 4.78
N CYS A 359 14.49 10.23 5.17
CA CYS A 359 13.76 11.13 4.27
C CYS A 359 14.42 12.50 4.28
N TYR A 360 14.52 13.17 3.13
CA TYR A 360 15.02 14.54 3.09
C TYR A 360 14.02 15.50 3.75
N VAL A 361 14.54 16.39 4.62
CA VAL A 361 13.73 17.34 5.40
C VAL A 361 12.96 18.29 4.50
N ASP A 362 13.57 18.80 3.43
CA ASP A 362 12.95 19.67 2.44
C ASP A 362 11.79 18.96 1.74
N LYS A 363 11.91 17.67 1.40
CA LYS A 363 10.84 16.90 0.78
C LYS A 363 9.61 16.76 1.69
N ILE A 364 9.80 16.64 3.01
CA ILE A 364 8.69 16.60 3.98
C ILE A 364 7.94 17.95 4.01
N VAL A 365 8.70 19.05 4.03
CA VAL A 365 8.14 20.41 4.01
C VAL A 365 7.40 20.67 2.70
N ASP A 366 8.01 20.32 1.57
CA ASP A 366 7.45 20.49 0.24
C ASP A 366 6.17 19.66 0.06
N ALA A 367 6.17 18.39 0.50
CA ALA A 367 4.97 17.54 0.46
C ALA A 367 3.82 18.14 1.28
N THR A 368 4.13 18.67 2.48
CA THR A 368 3.12 19.32 3.31
C THR A 368 2.49 20.51 2.59
N LYS A 369 3.29 21.35 1.94
CA LYS A 369 2.80 22.48 1.18
C LYS A 369 2.01 22.05 -0.06
N LEU A 370 2.48 21.03 -0.75
CA LEU A 370 1.81 20.44 -1.92
C LEU A 370 0.42 19.90 -1.54
N PHE A 371 0.33 19.15 -0.45
CA PHE A 371 -0.94 18.62 0.04
C PHE A 371 -1.88 19.72 0.51
N GLU A 372 -1.37 20.77 1.17
CA GLU A 372 -2.14 21.96 1.53
C GLU A 372 -2.76 22.61 0.28
N ASP A 373 -1.95 22.83 -0.78
CA ASP A 373 -2.40 23.44 -2.03
C ASP A 373 -3.45 22.56 -2.74
N LEU A 374 -3.28 21.22 -2.75
CA LEU A 374 -4.26 20.28 -3.30
C LEU A 374 -5.60 20.32 -2.53
N ILE A 375 -5.54 20.36 -1.19
CA ILE A 375 -6.76 20.47 -0.38
C ILE A 375 -7.48 21.80 -0.68
N ILE A 376 -6.76 22.91 -0.73
CA ILE A 376 -7.34 24.24 -1.01
C ILE A 376 -8.01 24.28 -2.39
N ASP A 377 -7.32 23.75 -3.42
CA ASP A 377 -7.89 23.68 -4.79
C ASP A 377 -9.17 22.84 -4.81
N TRP A 378 -9.18 21.70 -4.10
CA TRP A 378 -10.34 20.83 -4.02
C TRP A 378 -11.56 21.51 -3.36
N GLN A 379 -11.35 22.32 -2.30
CA GLN A 379 -12.45 23.07 -1.67
C GLN A 379 -13.06 24.15 -2.58
N GLN A 380 -12.36 24.59 -3.62
CA GLN A 380 -12.80 25.61 -4.56
C GLN A 380 -13.47 25.02 -5.81
N THR A 381 -13.33 23.70 -6.01
CA THR A 381 -13.95 23.01 -7.16
C THR A 381 -15.45 22.89 -6.91
N LYS A 382 -16.25 23.50 -7.80
CA LYS A 382 -17.73 23.48 -7.75
C LYS A 382 -18.29 22.31 -8.53
#